data_67c4e97edee860ac4e60d7c3e6935263
#
_entry.id   67c4e97edee860ac4e60d7c3e6935263
#
_cell.length_a   1.000
_cell.length_b   1.000
_cell.length_c   1.000
_cell.angle_alpha   90.00
_cell.angle_beta   90.00
_cell.angle_gamma   90.00
#
_symmetry.space_group_name_H-M   'P 1'
#
loop_
_entity.id
_entity.type
_entity.pdbx_description
1 polymer ?
#
loop_
_entity_poly.entity_id
_entity_poly.type
_entity_poly.pdbx_seq_one_letter_code
_entity_poly.pdbx_strand_id
1 'polypeptide(L)'
;MKESLEVRVPMLDEDLFAFGLSLPHHLKVKGRTCKRVLRGVADRRLPSSVAKKPKWGFGIPVDTWVDAEFKLRMQETLLGRNSRLQEFFKLEAYRPVVEAFCEGRPCEGVSRQGIYQRAIMLLSIELAMRNAG
;
A
#
# COMPACT_ATOMS: atom_id res chain seq x y z
N MET A 1 7.18 7.90 -24.01
CA MET A 1 6.13 8.90 -23.68
C MET A 1 5.04 8.84 -24.75
N LYS A 2 4.01 8.04 -24.48
CA LYS A 2 2.97 7.78 -25.49
C LYS A 2 2.04 9.00 -25.71
N GLU A 3 1.85 9.83 -24.68
CA GLU A 3 0.91 10.95 -24.67
C GLU A 3 1.60 12.31 -24.56
N SER A 4 2.91 12.39 -24.81
CA SER A 4 3.72 13.61 -24.73
C SER A 4 3.59 14.39 -23.41
N LEU A 5 3.15 13.73 -22.34
CA LEU A 5 3.01 14.32 -21.01
C LEU A 5 4.32 14.14 -20.23
N GLU A 6 4.94 15.24 -19.83
CA GLU A 6 6.11 15.25 -18.95
C GLU A 6 5.67 15.59 -17.52
N VAL A 7 6.00 14.71 -16.58
CA VAL A 7 5.76 14.95 -15.15
C VAL A 7 7.09 15.31 -14.48
N ARG A 8 7.19 16.52 -13.94
CA ARG A 8 8.33 16.96 -13.13
C ARG A 8 7.94 17.01 -11.67
N VAL A 9 8.77 16.41 -10.83
CA VAL A 9 8.55 16.36 -9.38
C VAL A 9 9.39 17.46 -8.72
N PRO A 10 8.80 18.55 -8.19
CA PRO A 10 9.55 19.68 -7.63
C PRO A 10 10.50 19.30 -6.50
N MET A 11 10.19 18.24 -5.75
CA MET A 11 11.01 17.76 -4.62
C MET A 11 12.25 16.96 -5.06
N LEU A 12 12.41 16.68 -6.35
CA LEU A 12 13.58 16.03 -6.94
C LEU A 12 14.46 17.00 -7.73
N ASP A 13 14.23 18.31 -7.57
CA ASP A 13 15.15 19.35 -8.03
C ASP A 13 16.53 19.16 -7.40
N GLU A 14 17.59 19.27 -8.20
CA GLU A 14 18.97 18.94 -7.78
C GLU A 14 19.44 19.81 -6.62
N ASP A 15 19.15 21.11 -6.67
CA ASP A 15 19.54 22.06 -5.62
C ASP A 15 18.78 21.77 -4.32
N LEU A 16 17.49 21.51 -4.43
CA LEU A 16 16.66 21.15 -3.28
C LEU A 16 17.07 19.79 -2.68
N PHE A 17 17.45 18.85 -3.52
CA PHE A 17 17.97 17.56 -3.07
C PHE A 17 19.31 17.70 -2.33
N ALA A 18 20.28 18.42 -2.93
CA ALA A 18 21.56 18.69 -2.32
C ALA A 18 21.41 19.43 -0.97
N PHE A 19 20.56 20.46 -0.92
CA PHE A 19 20.20 21.14 0.32
C PHE A 19 19.61 20.16 1.35
N GLY A 20 18.67 19.32 0.93
CA GLY A 20 18.07 18.31 1.79
C GLY A 20 19.11 17.34 2.38
N LEU A 21 20.11 16.93 1.58
CA LEU A 21 21.20 16.06 2.03
C LEU A 21 22.11 16.78 3.05
N SER A 22 22.41 18.05 2.84
CA SER A 22 23.30 18.84 3.71
C SER A 22 22.73 19.12 5.11
N LEU A 23 21.39 19.02 5.28
CA LEU A 23 20.76 19.27 6.55
C LEU A 23 21.18 18.26 7.64
N PRO A 24 21.52 18.72 8.86
CA PRO A 24 21.75 17.86 10.01
C PRO A 24 20.53 16.98 10.33
N HIS A 25 20.77 15.78 10.83
CA HIS A 25 19.72 14.79 11.12
C HIS A 25 18.59 15.37 12.01
N HIS A 26 18.94 16.13 13.06
CA HIS A 26 17.96 16.70 13.99
C HIS A 26 16.98 17.71 13.34
N LEU A 27 17.36 18.31 12.20
CA LEU A 27 16.47 19.15 11.39
C LEU A 27 15.56 18.33 10.46
N LYS A 28 15.95 17.10 10.12
CA LYS A 28 15.16 16.18 9.30
C LYS A 28 14.13 15.45 10.15
N VAL A 29 14.57 14.88 11.29
CA VAL A 29 13.76 14.02 12.17
C VAL A 29 14.03 14.38 13.63
N LYS A 30 12.99 14.39 14.47
CA LYS A 30 13.09 14.48 15.94
C LYS A 30 12.03 13.56 16.55
N GLY A 31 12.47 12.49 17.21
CA GLY A 31 11.58 11.47 17.72
C GLY A 31 10.73 10.87 16.60
N ARG A 32 9.42 10.91 16.72
CA ARG A 32 8.46 10.41 15.71
C ARG A 32 8.09 11.45 14.64
N THR A 33 8.64 12.67 14.71
CA THR A 33 8.32 13.75 13.78
C THR A 33 9.33 13.79 12.65
N CYS A 34 8.90 13.42 11.45
CA CYS A 34 9.67 13.48 10.21
C CYS A 34 9.41 14.80 9.45
N LYS A 35 10.28 15.13 8.48
CA LYS A 35 10.13 16.27 7.57
C LYS A 35 10.01 17.62 8.30
N ARG A 36 10.77 17.83 9.36
CA ARG A 36 10.64 19.01 10.25
C ARG A 36 10.75 20.36 9.54
N VAL A 37 11.77 20.52 8.69
CA VAL A 37 11.96 21.77 7.93
C VAL A 37 10.76 22.02 7.02
N LEU A 38 10.33 21.01 6.27
CA LEU A 38 9.18 21.13 5.37
C LEU A 38 7.88 21.45 6.14
N ARG A 39 7.67 20.85 7.31
CA ARG A 39 6.54 21.18 8.19
C ARG A 39 6.62 22.63 8.68
N GLY A 40 7.80 23.10 9.09
CA GLY A 40 7.99 24.48 9.50
C GLY A 40 7.73 25.50 8.38
N VAL A 41 8.03 25.15 7.13
CA VAL A 41 7.68 25.97 5.96
C VAL A 41 6.16 25.92 5.74
N ALA A 42 5.55 24.74 5.80
CA ALA A 42 4.11 24.59 5.66
C ALA A 42 3.32 25.37 6.71
N ASP A 43 3.73 25.32 7.97
CA ASP A 43 3.09 26.06 9.08
C ASP A 43 3.11 27.57 8.89
N ARG A 44 4.14 28.12 8.20
CA ARG A 44 4.26 29.55 7.91
C ARG A 44 3.55 30.01 6.64
N ARG A 45 3.36 29.11 5.68
CA ARG A 45 2.92 29.44 4.32
C ARG A 45 1.52 28.93 3.99
N LEU A 46 1.02 27.94 4.70
CA LEU A 46 -0.26 27.30 4.42
C LEU A 46 -1.25 27.49 5.58
N PRO A 47 -2.55 27.49 5.28
CA PRO A 47 -3.57 27.44 6.32
C PRO A 47 -3.38 26.23 7.24
N SER A 48 -3.68 26.37 8.53
CA SER A 48 -3.47 25.29 9.52
C SER A 48 -4.25 24.01 9.21
N SER A 49 -5.40 24.12 8.54
CA SER A 49 -6.17 22.96 8.05
C SER A 49 -5.41 22.11 7.03
N VAL A 50 -4.45 22.71 6.31
CA VAL A 50 -3.58 22.00 5.35
C VAL A 50 -2.29 21.55 6.01
N ALA A 51 -1.62 22.46 6.72
CA ALA A 51 -0.31 22.21 7.34
C ALA A 51 -0.37 21.10 8.40
N LYS A 52 -1.46 21.01 9.16
CA LYS A 52 -1.68 20.02 10.23
C LYS A 52 -2.43 18.78 9.76
N LYS A 53 -2.76 18.67 8.47
CA LYS A 53 -3.47 17.50 7.94
C LYS A 53 -2.68 16.22 8.22
N PRO A 54 -3.32 15.18 8.77
CA PRO A 54 -2.67 13.89 8.97
C PRO A 54 -2.13 13.34 7.65
N LYS A 55 -1.04 12.57 7.74
CA LYS A 55 -0.46 11.92 6.58
C LYS A 55 -1.49 10.98 5.95
N TRP A 56 -1.90 11.29 4.73
CA TRP A 56 -2.69 10.39 3.90
C TRP A 56 -1.74 9.66 2.97
N GLY A 57 -1.77 8.33 2.95
CA GLY A 57 -1.03 7.53 1.98
C GLY A 57 -1.79 7.45 0.65
N PHE A 58 -1.14 7.01 -0.41
CA PHE A 58 -1.81 6.55 -1.63
C PHE A 58 -2.55 5.24 -1.30
N GLY A 59 -3.70 5.35 -0.67
CA GLY A 59 -4.59 4.22 -0.49
C GLY A 59 -5.40 4.02 -1.76
N ILE A 60 -5.20 2.91 -2.43
CA ILE A 60 -6.11 2.49 -3.49
C ILE A 60 -7.43 2.15 -2.78
N PRO A 61 -8.58 2.71 -3.22
CA PRO A 61 -9.88 2.40 -2.62
C PRO A 61 -10.34 1.01 -3.06
N VAL A 62 -9.63 -0.02 -2.61
CA VAL A 62 -9.90 -1.42 -2.97
C VAL A 62 -11.33 -1.83 -2.63
N ASP A 63 -11.86 -1.25 -1.55
CA ASP A 63 -13.24 -1.51 -1.11
C ASP A 63 -14.31 -1.18 -2.18
N THR A 64 -14.00 -0.24 -3.08
CA THR A 64 -14.93 0.17 -4.15
C THR A 64 -14.75 -0.61 -5.45
N TRP A 65 -13.62 -1.32 -5.59
CA TRP A 65 -13.28 -2.08 -6.81
C TRP A 65 -13.53 -3.57 -6.66
N VAL A 66 -13.66 -4.04 -5.42
CA VAL A 66 -13.85 -5.44 -5.09
C VAL A 66 -15.35 -5.72 -4.96
N ASP A 67 -15.95 -6.18 -6.05
CA ASP A 67 -17.33 -6.63 -6.09
C ASP A 67 -17.49 -8.08 -5.59
N ALA A 68 -18.73 -8.56 -5.57
CA ALA A 68 -19.05 -9.91 -5.12
C ALA A 68 -18.46 -10.98 -6.06
N GLU A 69 -18.43 -10.71 -7.37
CA GLU A 69 -17.91 -11.63 -8.37
C GLU A 69 -16.39 -11.81 -8.19
N PHE A 70 -15.66 -10.70 -7.99
CA PHE A 70 -14.23 -10.76 -7.72
C PHE A 70 -13.92 -11.57 -6.46
N LYS A 71 -14.70 -11.37 -5.38
CA LYS A 71 -14.53 -12.12 -4.12
C LYS A 71 -14.74 -13.60 -4.31
N LEU A 72 -15.79 -13.97 -5.03
CA LEU A 72 -16.09 -15.37 -5.32
C LEU A 72 -14.95 -16.02 -6.14
N ARG A 73 -14.53 -15.39 -7.22
CA ARG A 73 -13.41 -15.85 -8.05
C ARG A 73 -12.10 -15.98 -7.26
N MET A 74 -11.82 -15.01 -6.39
CA MET A 74 -10.64 -15.04 -5.53
C MET A 74 -10.71 -16.25 -4.58
N GLN A 75 -11.85 -16.49 -3.96
CA GLN A 75 -12.05 -17.61 -3.05
C GLN A 75 -11.87 -18.95 -3.75
N GLU A 76 -12.49 -19.13 -4.92
CA GLU A 76 -12.35 -20.33 -5.74
C GLU A 76 -10.89 -20.54 -6.18
N THR A 77 -10.23 -19.46 -6.60
CA THR A 77 -8.85 -19.52 -7.09
C THR A 77 -7.85 -19.88 -6.00
N LEU A 78 -7.99 -19.29 -4.80
CA LEU A 78 -7.02 -19.46 -3.71
C LEU A 78 -7.33 -20.64 -2.80
N LEU A 79 -8.61 -20.90 -2.52
CA LEU A 79 -9.03 -21.96 -1.60
C LEU A 79 -9.49 -23.24 -2.31
N GLY A 80 -9.61 -23.21 -3.63
CA GLY A 80 -9.99 -24.36 -4.45
C GLY A 80 -8.90 -25.45 -4.45
N ARG A 81 -9.31 -26.70 -4.75
CA ARG A 81 -8.40 -27.85 -4.79
C ARG A 81 -7.26 -27.72 -5.79
N ASN A 82 -7.45 -26.89 -6.83
CA ASN A 82 -6.48 -26.67 -7.91
C ASN A 82 -5.59 -25.45 -7.66
N SER A 83 -5.57 -24.91 -6.45
CA SER A 83 -4.68 -23.79 -6.10
C SER A 83 -3.23 -24.27 -6.02
N ARG A 84 -2.37 -23.69 -6.85
CA ARG A 84 -0.93 -23.99 -6.85
C ARG A 84 -0.21 -23.47 -5.61
N LEU A 85 -0.79 -22.51 -4.89
CA LEU A 85 -0.27 -22.09 -3.59
C LEU A 85 -0.13 -23.24 -2.61
N GLN A 86 -0.99 -24.27 -2.70
CA GLN A 86 -0.95 -25.42 -1.80
C GLN A 86 0.27 -26.32 -2.01
N GLU A 87 1.01 -26.14 -3.09
CA GLU A 87 2.32 -26.79 -3.31
C GLU A 87 3.40 -26.23 -2.37
N PHE A 88 3.25 -24.97 -1.92
CA PHE A 88 4.25 -24.25 -1.15
C PHE A 88 3.77 -23.82 0.23
N PHE A 89 2.47 -23.60 0.41
CA PHE A 89 1.87 -23.08 1.63
C PHE A 89 0.76 -24.00 2.13
N LYS A 90 0.73 -24.23 3.43
CA LYS A 90 -0.40 -24.92 4.07
C LYS A 90 -1.66 -24.06 3.95
N LEU A 91 -2.76 -24.65 3.51
CA LEU A 91 -4.03 -23.96 3.32
C LEU A 91 -4.51 -23.24 4.58
N GLU A 92 -4.31 -23.86 5.75
CA GLU A 92 -4.72 -23.31 7.07
C GLU A 92 -3.99 -21.98 7.39
N ALA A 93 -2.79 -21.78 6.84
CA ALA A 93 -2.00 -20.58 7.11
C ALA A 93 -2.55 -19.32 6.42
N TYR A 94 -3.16 -19.45 5.25
CA TYR A 94 -3.65 -18.29 4.51
C TYR A 94 -5.18 -18.24 4.35
N ARG A 95 -5.88 -19.32 4.59
CA ARG A 95 -7.36 -19.39 4.58
C ARG A 95 -8.00 -18.26 5.40
N PRO A 96 -7.60 -18.00 6.67
CA PRO A 96 -8.25 -16.96 7.47
C PRO A 96 -8.17 -15.57 6.87
N VAL A 97 -7.06 -15.26 6.18
CA VAL A 97 -6.88 -13.96 5.52
C VAL A 97 -7.76 -13.84 4.28
N VAL A 98 -7.86 -14.90 3.48
CA VAL A 98 -8.71 -14.91 2.26
C VAL A 98 -10.18 -14.80 2.64
N GLU A 99 -10.63 -15.57 3.63
CA GLU A 99 -12.01 -15.51 4.13
C GLU A 99 -12.33 -14.14 4.72
N ALA A 100 -11.43 -13.58 5.56
CA ALA A 100 -11.59 -12.26 6.13
C ALA A 100 -11.71 -11.17 5.05
N PHE A 101 -10.93 -11.28 3.96
CA PHE A 101 -11.05 -10.40 2.80
C PHE A 101 -12.40 -10.53 2.11
N CYS A 102 -12.82 -11.75 1.79
CA CYS A 102 -14.07 -12.00 1.06
C CYS A 102 -15.31 -11.62 1.86
N GLU A 103 -15.33 -11.89 3.16
CA GLU A 103 -16.45 -11.63 4.05
C GLU A 103 -16.43 -10.21 4.66
N GLY A 104 -15.33 -9.49 4.52
CA GLY A 104 -15.18 -8.16 5.10
C GLY A 104 -15.02 -8.18 6.62
N ARG A 105 -14.63 -9.32 7.21
CA ARG A 105 -14.47 -9.49 8.66
C ARG A 105 -13.03 -9.22 9.13
N PRO A 106 -12.82 -8.94 10.43
CA PRO A 106 -11.48 -8.82 10.98
C PRO A 106 -10.74 -10.17 10.97
N CYS A 107 -9.42 -10.12 10.88
CA CYS A 107 -8.53 -11.26 11.05
C CYS A 107 -7.59 -10.95 12.23
N GLU A 108 -7.46 -11.87 13.18
CA GLU A 108 -6.68 -11.66 14.39
C GLU A 108 -5.20 -11.34 14.05
N GLY A 109 -4.67 -10.31 14.71
CA GLY A 109 -3.29 -9.85 14.49
C GLY A 109 -3.02 -9.18 13.15
N VAL A 110 -4.03 -8.97 12.30
CA VAL A 110 -3.87 -8.38 10.96
C VAL A 110 -4.75 -7.14 10.81
N SER A 111 -4.13 -6.00 10.48
CA SER A 111 -4.89 -4.78 10.16
C SER A 111 -5.75 -4.97 8.90
N ARG A 112 -6.83 -4.20 8.77
CA ARG A 112 -7.68 -4.23 7.56
C ARG A 112 -6.86 -4.05 6.28
N GLN A 113 -5.96 -3.08 6.25
CA GLN A 113 -5.05 -2.88 5.12
C GLN A 113 -4.13 -4.10 4.89
N GLY A 114 -3.67 -4.74 5.97
CA GLY A 114 -2.86 -5.96 5.90
C GLY A 114 -3.62 -7.15 5.32
N ILE A 115 -4.92 -7.28 5.58
CA ILE A 115 -5.78 -8.30 4.97
C ILE A 115 -5.81 -8.10 3.45
N TYR A 116 -6.09 -6.88 2.99
CA TYR A 116 -6.12 -6.56 1.56
C TYR A 116 -4.79 -6.83 0.87
N GLN A 117 -3.69 -6.35 1.45
CA GLN A 117 -2.35 -6.53 0.89
C GLN A 117 -1.98 -8.02 0.75
N ARG A 118 -2.23 -8.80 1.79
CA ARG A 118 -1.92 -10.24 1.79
C ARG A 118 -2.80 -11.01 0.80
N ALA A 119 -4.10 -10.72 0.76
CA ALA A 119 -5.02 -11.39 -0.16
C ALA A 119 -4.65 -11.12 -1.62
N ILE A 120 -4.36 -9.87 -1.99
CA ILE A 120 -3.94 -9.51 -3.34
C ILE A 120 -2.56 -10.10 -3.67
N MET A 121 -1.63 -10.12 -2.72
CA MET A 121 -0.32 -10.77 -2.90
C MET A 121 -0.46 -12.26 -3.19
N LEU A 122 -1.28 -12.99 -2.42
CA LEU A 122 -1.55 -14.40 -2.65
C LEU A 122 -2.16 -14.65 -4.03
N LEU A 123 -3.14 -13.82 -4.43
CA LEU A 123 -3.72 -13.91 -5.77
C LEU A 123 -2.68 -13.67 -6.87
N SER A 124 -1.81 -12.67 -6.69
CA SER A 124 -0.76 -12.37 -7.65
C SER A 124 0.23 -13.53 -7.80
N ILE A 125 0.62 -14.17 -6.70
CA ILE A 125 1.50 -15.34 -6.71
C ILE A 125 0.82 -16.51 -7.42
N GLU A 126 -0.44 -16.82 -7.07
CA GLU A 126 -1.20 -17.89 -7.69
C GLU A 126 -1.30 -17.71 -9.21
N LEU A 127 -1.66 -16.50 -9.67
CA LEU A 127 -1.76 -16.19 -11.10
C LEU A 127 -0.41 -16.27 -11.81
N ALA A 128 0.66 -15.81 -11.17
CA ALA A 128 2.02 -15.91 -11.71
C ALA A 128 2.44 -17.38 -11.88
N MET A 129 2.15 -18.22 -10.89
CA MET A 129 2.44 -19.66 -10.95
C MET A 129 1.63 -20.38 -12.03
N ARG A 130 0.36 -20.01 -12.26
CA ARG A 130 -0.46 -20.56 -13.35
C ARG A 130 0.06 -20.18 -14.73
N ASN A 131 0.60 -18.96 -14.87
CA ASN A 131 1.11 -18.46 -16.14
C ASN A 131 2.54 -18.94 -16.46
N ALA A 132 3.27 -19.43 -15.47
CA ALA A 132 4.65 -19.92 -15.63
C ALA A 132 4.75 -21.43 -15.97
N GLY A 133 3.65 -22.14 -15.97
CA GLY A 133 3.55 -23.58 -16.29
C GLY A 133 2.68 -23.84 -17.45
#